data_c39c9da33d675e0d3aa5f28c1f998cc0
#
_entry.id   c39c9da33d675e0d3aa5f28c1f998cc0
#
_cell.length_a   1.000
_cell.length_b   1.000
_cell.length_c   1.000
_cell.angle_alpha   90.00
_cell.angle_beta   90.00
_cell.angle_gamma   90.00
#
_symmetry.space_group_name_H-M   'P 1'
#
loop_
_entity.id
_entity.type
_entity.pdbx_description
1 polymer ?
#
loop_
_entity_poly.entity_id
_entity_poly.type
_entity_poly.pdbx_seq_one_letter_code
_entity_poly.pdbx_strand_id
1 'polypeptide(L)'
;MPVRNENRGENRQRLLEIMEVMRRHEIVKGITPEKLCAIIEELGPTFIKLGQILSMRSDILPAAYCDALKKLRSSVAPMPYEQIAAIVEKSYGRPLEEVFASFDHAALGSASIAQAHAAVLQTGEPVVVKVQREGIHEIMSRDIMLLKQASKLLKYTPASGLVDFNQVLDEMWVVAQEEMNFQTEAANLERFRKLNEDVAFVTSPILYRQYTTTQVLVMERIDGM
;
A
#
# COMPACT_ATOMS: atom_id res chain seq x y z
N MET A 1 17.75 -4.56 25.48
CA MET A 1 18.54 -4.95 24.29
C MET A 1 18.11 -6.32 23.70
N PRO A 2 16.85 -6.74 23.59
CA PRO A 2 16.44 -7.94 22.85
C PRO A 2 16.04 -7.66 21.38
N VAL A 3 15.60 -6.48 21.02
CA VAL A 3 15.00 -6.14 19.71
C VAL A 3 15.92 -6.39 18.48
N ARG A 4 17.24 -6.44 18.68
CA ARG A 4 18.21 -6.59 17.58
C ARG A 4 18.35 -8.04 17.07
N ASN A 5 17.93 -9.04 17.84
CA ASN A 5 18.03 -10.46 17.46
C ASN A 5 16.76 -10.98 16.77
N GLU A 6 15.58 -10.50 17.15
CA GLU A 6 14.30 -10.88 16.54
C GLU A 6 14.24 -10.43 15.08
N ASN A 7 14.61 -9.18 14.79
CA ASN A 7 14.69 -8.65 13.43
C ASN A 7 15.63 -9.43 12.50
N ARG A 8 16.69 -10.07 13.01
CA ARG A 8 17.59 -10.89 12.18
C ARG A 8 16.94 -12.20 11.75
N GLY A 9 16.17 -12.83 12.64
CA GLY A 9 15.44 -14.06 12.35
C GLY A 9 14.37 -13.84 11.27
N GLU A 10 13.55 -12.84 11.45
CA GLU A 10 12.48 -12.46 10.53
C GLU A 10 13.01 -12.04 9.14
N ASN A 11 14.08 -11.25 9.10
CA ASN A 11 14.71 -10.85 7.84
C ASN A 11 15.27 -12.05 7.08
N ARG A 12 15.86 -13.03 7.80
CA ARG A 12 16.36 -14.26 7.19
C ARG A 12 15.21 -15.10 6.65
N GLN A 13 14.14 -15.25 7.40
CA GLN A 13 12.95 -16.00 6.96
C GLN A 13 12.35 -15.34 5.71
N ARG A 14 12.14 -14.02 5.72
CA ARG A 14 11.60 -13.29 4.58
C ARG A 14 12.49 -13.40 3.34
N LEU A 15 13.81 -13.35 3.51
CA LEU A 15 14.74 -13.56 2.41
C LEU A 15 14.61 -14.98 1.83
N LEU A 16 14.46 -16.00 2.66
CA LEU A 16 14.25 -17.37 2.21
C LEU A 16 12.93 -17.54 1.45
N GLU A 17 11.86 -16.88 1.89
CA GLU A 17 10.57 -16.83 1.17
C GLU A 17 10.74 -16.22 -0.22
N ILE A 18 11.38 -15.06 -0.31
CA ILE A 18 11.66 -14.38 -1.59
C ILE A 18 12.48 -15.29 -2.51
N MET A 19 13.53 -15.91 -1.99
CA MET A 19 14.37 -16.82 -2.77
C MET A 19 13.60 -18.06 -3.26
N GLU A 20 12.72 -18.61 -2.44
CA GLU A 20 11.92 -19.78 -2.81
C GLU A 20 10.89 -19.43 -3.91
N VAL A 21 10.23 -18.27 -3.84
CA VAL A 21 9.37 -17.76 -4.91
C VAL A 21 10.16 -17.62 -6.20
N MET A 22 11.32 -16.96 -6.14
CA MET A 22 12.21 -16.78 -7.30
C MET A 22 12.63 -18.12 -7.92
N ARG A 23 12.96 -19.12 -7.08
CA ARG A 23 13.34 -20.47 -7.52
C ARG A 23 12.18 -21.19 -8.20
N ARG A 24 10.96 -21.13 -7.63
CA ARG A 24 9.76 -21.77 -8.21
C ARG A 24 9.40 -21.20 -9.56
N HIS A 25 9.58 -19.91 -9.75
CA HIS A 25 9.36 -19.22 -11.02
C HIS A 25 10.54 -19.32 -11.99
N GLU A 26 11.59 -20.10 -11.65
CA GLU A 26 12.74 -20.35 -12.53
C GLU A 26 13.32 -19.09 -13.18
N ILE A 27 13.57 -18.03 -12.38
CA ILE A 27 13.99 -16.71 -12.89
C ILE A 27 15.29 -16.76 -13.72
N VAL A 28 16.15 -17.74 -13.44
CA VAL A 28 17.40 -17.98 -14.21
C VAL A 28 17.15 -18.32 -15.68
N LYS A 29 15.96 -18.81 -16.03
CA LYS A 29 15.54 -19.05 -17.43
C LYS A 29 14.94 -17.83 -18.10
N GLY A 30 14.95 -16.67 -17.43
CA GLY A 30 14.37 -15.42 -17.88
C GLY A 30 13.05 -15.10 -17.20
N ILE A 31 12.71 -13.81 -17.19
CA ILE A 31 11.49 -13.27 -16.60
C ILE A 31 10.64 -12.73 -17.77
N THR A 32 9.43 -13.29 -17.95
CA THR A 32 8.42 -12.72 -18.85
C THR A 32 7.53 -11.73 -18.08
N PRO A 33 6.77 -10.84 -18.75
CA PRO A 33 5.83 -9.94 -18.09
C PRO A 33 4.83 -10.67 -17.17
N GLU A 34 4.28 -11.80 -17.62
CA GLU A 34 3.31 -12.62 -16.86
C GLU A 34 3.97 -13.26 -15.64
N LYS A 35 5.19 -13.78 -15.83
CA LYS A 35 5.96 -14.37 -14.73
C LYS A 35 6.32 -13.32 -13.68
N LEU A 36 6.65 -12.10 -14.08
CA LEU A 36 6.91 -11.00 -13.17
C LEU A 36 5.67 -10.69 -12.33
N CYS A 37 4.48 -10.59 -12.94
CA CYS A 37 3.23 -10.38 -12.21
C CYS A 37 2.97 -11.49 -11.20
N ALA A 38 3.11 -12.77 -11.60
CA ALA A 38 2.90 -13.91 -10.71
C ALA A 38 3.85 -13.90 -9.50
N ILE A 39 5.12 -13.57 -9.72
CA ILE A 39 6.11 -13.40 -8.64
C ILE A 39 5.68 -12.29 -7.67
N ILE A 40 5.29 -11.15 -8.19
CA ILE A 40 4.87 -9.97 -7.42
C ILE A 40 3.62 -10.29 -6.58
N GLU A 41 2.62 -10.94 -7.16
CA GLU A 41 1.39 -11.34 -6.46
C GLU A 41 1.69 -12.33 -5.33
N GLU A 42 2.56 -13.29 -5.58
CA GLU A 42 2.94 -14.30 -4.59
C GLU A 42 3.77 -13.72 -3.44
N LEU A 43 4.62 -12.74 -3.71
CA LEU A 43 5.42 -12.03 -2.70
C LEU A 43 4.58 -11.09 -1.82
N GLY A 44 3.39 -10.72 -2.28
CA GLY A 44 2.37 -10.05 -1.48
C GLY A 44 2.38 -8.52 -1.53
N PRO A 45 1.74 -7.86 -0.54
CA PRO A 45 1.32 -6.46 -0.61
C PRO A 45 2.42 -5.46 -0.96
N THR A 46 3.61 -5.59 -0.38
CA THR A 46 4.77 -4.73 -0.68
C THR A 46 5.12 -4.79 -2.16
N PHE A 47 5.26 -6.00 -2.70
CA PHE A 47 5.69 -6.20 -4.08
C PHE A 47 4.58 -5.80 -5.06
N ILE A 48 3.30 -6.03 -4.73
CA ILE A 48 2.16 -5.54 -5.50
C ILE A 48 2.23 -4.02 -5.61
N LYS A 49 2.46 -3.31 -4.51
CA LYS A 49 2.57 -1.86 -4.51
C LYS A 49 3.76 -1.36 -5.33
N LEU A 50 4.92 -1.98 -5.14
CA LEU A 50 6.11 -1.66 -5.93
C LEU A 50 5.87 -1.93 -7.43
N GLY A 51 5.21 -3.02 -7.79
CA GLY A 51 4.83 -3.34 -9.16
C GLY A 51 3.88 -2.31 -9.77
N GLN A 52 2.92 -1.80 -8.99
CA GLN A 52 2.02 -0.73 -9.43
C GLN A 52 2.77 0.58 -9.69
N ILE A 53 3.71 0.97 -8.84
CA ILE A 53 4.57 2.13 -9.07
C ILE A 53 5.42 1.92 -10.34
N LEU A 54 6.04 0.75 -10.49
CA LEU A 54 6.83 0.40 -11.68
C LEU A 54 6.02 0.36 -12.97
N SER A 55 4.72 0.08 -12.90
CA SER A 55 3.85 0.07 -14.09
C SER A 55 3.78 1.42 -14.81
N MET A 56 4.08 2.50 -14.11
CA MET A 56 4.10 3.87 -14.64
C MET A 56 5.50 4.32 -15.09
N ARG A 57 6.51 3.48 -14.92
CA ARG A 57 7.92 3.81 -15.16
C ARG A 57 8.44 3.15 -16.45
N SER A 58 7.92 3.64 -17.60
CA SER A 58 8.39 3.19 -18.93
C SER A 58 9.83 3.63 -19.26
N ASP A 59 10.39 4.51 -18.44
CA ASP A 59 11.81 4.88 -18.47
C ASP A 59 12.72 3.77 -17.87
N ILE A 60 12.17 2.88 -17.04
CA ILE A 60 12.88 1.79 -16.36
C ILE A 60 12.58 0.44 -17.00
N LEU A 61 11.30 0.19 -17.34
CA LEU A 61 10.83 -1.10 -17.85
C LEU A 61 10.29 -1.00 -19.27
N PRO A 62 10.51 -2.03 -20.10
CA PRO A 62 9.87 -2.11 -21.41
C PRO A 62 8.33 -2.07 -21.30
N ALA A 63 7.65 -1.48 -22.29
CA ALA A 63 6.21 -1.28 -22.30
C ALA A 63 5.40 -2.54 -21.97
N ALA A 64 5.79 -3.70 -22.49
CA ALA A 64 5.11 -4.97 -22.23
C ALA A 64 5.08 -5.34 -20.74
N TYR A 65 6.13 -5.02 -19.99
CA TYR A 65 6.18 -5.24 -18.53
C TYR A 65 5.31 -4.22 -17.80
N CYS A 66 5.36 -2.94 -18.19
CA CYS A 66 4.49 -1.91 -17.63
C CYS A 66 3.01 -2.29 -17.83
N ASP A 67 2.61 -2.73 -19.01
CA ASP A 67 1.23 -3.11 -19.34
C ASP A 67 0.77 -4.35 -18.57
N ALA A 68 1.66 -5.30 -18.32
CA ALA A 68 1.37 -6.45 -17.47
C ALA A 68 1.18 -6.02 -16.01
N LEU A 69 2.07 -5.18 -15.49
CA LEU A 69 2.02 -4.68 -14.11
C LEU A 69 0.79 -3.81 -13.81
N LYS A 70 0.24 -3.09 -14.79
CA LYS A 70 -1.05 -2.36 -14.65
C LYS A 70 -2.21 -3.28 -14.29
N LYS A 71 -2.10 -4.59 -14.58
CA LYS A 71 -3.14 -5.59 -14.28
C LYS A 71 -3.05 -6.13 -12.86
N LEU A 72 -1.99 -5.80 -12.11
CA LEU A 72 -1.85 -6.19 -10.72
C LEU A 72 -3.03 -5.67 -9.90
N ARG A 73 -3.81 -6.59 -9.38
CA ARG A 73 -4.97 -6.25 -8.55
C ARG A 73 -4.52 -5.96 -7.13
N SER A 74 -4.99 -4.85 -6.60
CA SER A 74 -4.78 -4.51 -5.19
C SER A 74 -5.67 -5.32 -4.24
N SER A 75 -6.47 -6.27 -4.74
CA SER A 75 -7.38 -7.05 -3.92
C SER A 75 -6.58 -8.03 -3.06
N VAL A 76 -6.46 -7.70 -1.80
CA VAL A 76 -5.85 -8.54 -0.76
C VAL A 76 -6.95 -9.05 0.16
N ALA A 77 -6.77 -10.22 0.76
CA ALA A 77 -7.73 -10.75 1.73
C ALA A 77 -8.06 -9.71 2.81
N PRO A 78 -9.35 -9.50 3.12
CA PRO A 78 -9.76 -8.54 4.13
C PRO A 78 -9.15 -8.89 5.51
N MET A 79 -8.80 -7.85 6.26
CA MET A 79 -8.51 -7.99 7.69
C MET A 79 -9.80 -8.33 8.44
N PRO A 80 -9.72 -9.14 9.52
CA PRO A 80 -10.85 -9.34 10.43
C PRO A 80 -11.35 -8.03 11.01
N TYR A 81 -12.66 -7.94 11.26
CA TYR A 81 -13.28 -6.73 11.82
C TYR A 81 -12.64 -6.32 13.16
N GLU A 82 -12.35 -7.28 14.02
CA GLU A 82 -11.74 -7.05 15.34
C GLU A 82 -10.38 -6.34 15.22
N GLN A 83 -9.62 -6.66 14.18
CA GLN A 83 -8.35 -6.00 13.90
C GLN A 83 -8.57 -4.56 13.41
N ILE A 84 -9.58 -4.33 12.56
CA ILE A 84 -9.95 -3.00 12.10
C ILE A 84 -10.39 -2.13 13.27
N ALA A 85 -11.28 -2.63 14.14
CA ALA A 85 -11.74 -1.91 15.33
C ALA A 85 -10.56 -1.53 16.23
N ALA A 86 -9.67 -2.48 16.52
CA ALA A 86 -8.49 -2.23 17.37
C ALA A 86 -7.56 -1.14 16.78
N ILE A 87 -7.36 -1.11 15.46
CA ILE A 87 -6.54 -0.06 14.82
C ILE A 87 -7.21 1.31 14.95
N VAL A 88 -8.52 1.39 14.70
CA VAL A 88 -9.27 2.64 14.78
C VAL A 88 -9.30 3.17 16.22
N GLU A 89 -9.63 2.32 17.19
CA GLU A 89 -9.66 2.68 18.61
C GLU A 89 -8.28 3.13 19.12
N LYS A 90 -7.23 2.40 18.76
CA LYS A 90 -5.85 2.78 19.06
C LYS A 90 -5.48 4.14 18.46
N SER A 91 -5.93 4.40 17.24
CA SER A 91 -5.66 5.66 16.53
C SER A 91 -6.37 6.86 17.13
N TYR A 92 -7.57 6.63 17.71
CA TYR A 92 -8.39 7.68 18.33
C TYR A 92 -8.19 7.79 19.84
N GLY A 93 -7.66 6.76 20.50
CA GLY A 93 -7.53 6.67 21.96
C GLY A 93 -8.89 6.56 22.69
N ARG A 94 -9.94 6.10 21.99
CA ARG A 94 -11.31 5.92 22.51
C ARG A 94 -12.05 4.82 21.75
N PRO A 95 -13.14 4.25 22.35
CA PRO A 95 -13.94 3.23 21.70
C PRO A 95 -14.55 3.68 20.38
N LEU A 96 -14.73 2.72 19.47
CA LEU A 96 -15.26 2.95 18.13
C LEU A 96 -16.69 3.52 18.17
N GLU A 97 -17.50 3.07 19.14
CA GLU A 97 -18.88 3.49 19.36
C GLU A 97 -19.01 4.95 19.80
N GLU A 98 -17.96 5.57 20.33
CA GLU A 98 -17.96 7.00 20.65
C GLU A 98 -17.83 7.90 19.42
N VAL A 99 -17.36 7.35 18.30
CA VAL A 99 -17.14 8.09 17.06
C VAL A 99 -18.21 7.75 16.02
N PHE A 100 -18.58 6.47 15.94
CA PHE A 100 -19.50 5.95 14.92
C PHE A 100 -20.77 5.41 15.57
N ALA A 101 -21.93 5.84 15.07
CA ALA A 101 -23.24 5.27 15.42
C ALA A 101 -23.41 3.86 14.85
N SER A 102 -22.78 3.61 13.68
CA SER A 102 -22.66 2.27 13.11
C SER A 102 -21.36 2.15 12.32
N PHE A 103 -20.81 0.93 12.27
CA PHE A 103 -19.62 0.60 11.50
C PHE A 103 -19.79 -0.78 10.88
N ASP A 104 -19.80 -0.85 9.56
CA ASP A 104 -20.06 -2.10 8.85
C ASP A 104 -18.88 -3.07 9.01
N HIS A 105 -19.19 -4.30 9.40
CA HIS A 105 -18.18 -5.37 9.53
C HIS A 105 -17.62 -5.81 8.18
N ALA A 106 -18.44 -5.76 7.13
CA ALA A 106 -18.03 -6.10 5.78
C ALA A 106 -17.23 -4.96 5.15
N ALA A 107 -16.07 -5.27 4.60
CA ALA A 107 -15.28 -4.30 3.87
C ALA A 107 -15.96 -3.90 2.55
N LEU A 108 -15.97 -2.62 2.23
CA LEU A 108 -16.29 -2.10 0.90
C LEU A 108 -15.22 -2.49 -0.12
N GLY A 109 -13.97 -2.56 0.33
CA GLY A 109 -12.83 -2.95 -0.47
C GLY A 109 -11.60 -3.17 0.38
N SER A 110 -10.72 -4.04 -0.08
CA SER A 110 -9.47 -4.36 0.59
C SER A 110 -8.32 -4.29 -0.39
N ALA A 111 -7.35 -3.43 -0.12
CA ALA A 111 -6.18 -3.17 -0.94
C ALA A 111 -4.87 -3.57 -0.23
N SER A 112 -3.74 -3.40 -0.91
CA SER A 112 -2.42 -3.80 -0.40
C SER A 112 -2.02 -3.10 0.90
N ILE A 113 -2.38 -1.81 1.06
CA ILE A 113 -1.98 -1.01 2.23
C ILE A 113 -3.12 -0.67 3.17
N ALA A 114 -4.38 -0.78 2.73
CA ALA A 114 -5.55 -0.35 3.50
C ALA A 114 -6.81 -1.12 3.15
N GLN A 115 -7.81 -1.00 4.02
CA GLN A 115 -9.15 -1.55 3.86
C GLN A 115 -10.17 -0.45 4.13
N ALA A 116 -11.26 -0.42 3.36
CA ALA A 116 -12.32 0.57 3.48
C ALA A 116 -13.61 -0.06 4.02
N HIS A 117 -14.28 0.65 4.91
CA HIS A 117 -15.55 0.27 5.51
C HIS A 117 -16.57 1.40 5.39
N ALA A 118 -17.85 1.04 5.29
CA ALA A 118 -18.94 1.99 5.47
C ALA A 118 -19.19 2.19 6.97
N ALA A 119 -19.51 3.42 7.33
CA ALA A 119 -19.87 3.77 8.71
C ALA A 119 -20.83 4.95 8.72
N VAL A 120 -21.44 5.22 9.86
CA VAL A 120 -22.22 6.43 10.14
C VAL A 120 -21.60 7.10 11.36
N LEU A 121 -21.28 8.39 11.26
CA LEU A 121 -20.79 9.16 12.39
C LEU A 121 -21.88 9.31 13.47
N GLN A 122 -21.51 9.59 14.71
CA GLN A 122 -22.47 9.93 15.79
C GLN A 122 -23.33 11.16 15.43
N THR A 123 -22.84 12.01 14.55
CA THR A 123 -23.55 13.19 14.02
C THR A 123 -24.52 12.87 12.88
N GLY A 124 -24.55 11.60 12.40
CA GLY A 124 -25.52 11.07 11.43
C GLY A 124 -25.03 11.00 9.99
N GLU A 125 -23.84 11.50 9.67
CA GLU A 125 -23.34 11.50 8.29
C GLU A 125 -22.84 10.11 7.87
N PRO A 126 -23.23 9.62 6.69
CA PRO A 126 -22.67 8.41 6.10
C PRO A 126 -21.25 8.67 5.59
N VAL A 127 -20.33 7.81 6.02
CA VAL A 127 -18.89 7.96 5.72
C VAL A 127 -18.28 6.67 5.20
N VAL A 128 -17.16 6.81 4.51
CA VAL A 128 -16.20 5.74 4.24
C VAL A 128 -15.00 5.93 5.18
N VAL A 129 -14.67 4.89 5.90
CA VAL A 129 -13.52 4.84 6.79
C VAL A 129 -12.47 3.94 6.17
N LYS A 130 -11.34 4.53 5.78
CA LYS A 130 -10.20 3.82 5.23
C LYS A 130 -9.21 3.58 6.36
N VAL A 131 -8.88 2.32 6.60
CA VAL A 131 -8.03 1.90 7.73
C VAL A 131 -6.78 1.24 7.18
N GLN A 132 -5.62 1.71 7.60
CA GLN A 132 -4.33 1.19 7.20
C GLN A 132 -4.10 -0.21 7.79
N ARG A 133 -3.46 -1.09 7.03
CA ARG A 133 -3.05 -2.40 7.52
C ARG A 133 -1.98 -2.25 8.62
N GLU A 134 -2.17 -3.01 9.70
CA GLU A 134 -1.21 -3.00 10.81
C GLU A 134 0.15 -3.50 10.34
N GLY A 135 1.21 -2.83 10.81
CA GLY A 135 2.60 -3.21 10.51
C GLY A 135 3.03 -3.03 9.05
N ILE A 136 2.19 -2.44 8.18
CA ILE A 136 2.51 -2.33 6.74
C ILE A 136 3.79 -1.52 6.49
N HIS A 137 4.04 -0.48 7.29
CA HIS A 137 5.25 0.34 7.17
C HIS A 137 6.51 -0.48 7.48
N GLU A 138 6.48 -1.27 8.55
CA GLU A 138 7.59 -2.14 8.97
C GLU A 138 7.84 -3.25 7.94
N ILE A 139 6.77 -3.86 7.42
CA ILE A 139 6.85 -4.90 6.39
C ILE A 139 7.47 -4.33 5.11
N MET A 140 6.96 -3.21 4.60
CA MET A 140 7.48 -2.58 3.39
C MET A 140 8.91 -2.10 3.55
N SER A 141 9.24 -1.48 4.69
CA SER A 141 10.61 -1.04 5.01
C SER A 141 11.59 -2.21 4.99
N ARG A 142 11.19 -3.34 5.57
CA ARG A 142 11.97 -4.59 5.59
C ARG A 142 12.20 -5.13 4.17
N ASP A 143 11.13 -5.25 3.40
CA ASP A 143 11.20 -5.78 2.03
C ASP A 143 12.10 -4.91 1.14
N ILE A 144 11.97 -3.58 1.22
CA ILE A 144 12.82 -2.65 0.47
C ILE A 144 14.28 -2.74 0.90
N MET A 145 14.55 -2.87 2.22
CA MET A 145 15.91 -3.08 2.71
C MET A 145 16.53 -4.37 2.15
N LEU A 146 15.76 -5.47 2.10
CA LEU A 146 16.21 -6.73 1.53
C LEU A 146 16.48 -6.62 0.03
N LEU A 147 15.60 -5.93 -0.71
CA LEU A 147 15.79 -5.66 -2.14
C LEU A 147 17.05 -4.83 -2.40
N LYS A 148 17.32 -3.79 -1.59
CA LYS A 148 18.55 -3.00 -1.67
C LYS A 148 19.80 -3.81 -1.37
N GLN A 149 19.73 -4.78 -0.45
CA GLN A 149 20.84 -5.69 -0.19
C GLN A 149 21.08 -6.63 -1.38
N ALA A 150 20.01 -7.18 -1.95
CA ALA A 150 20.09 -8.03 -3.13
C ALA A 150 20.60 -7.28 -4.37
N SER A 151 20.19 -6.02 -4.58
CA SER A 151 20.62 -5.21 -5.72
C SER A 151 22.15 -4.94 -5.74
N LYS A 152 22.78 -4.93 -4.56
CA LYS A 152 24.25 -4.81 -4.47
C LYS A 152 24.96 -5.99 -5.12
N LEU A 153 24.36 -7.18 -5.12
CA LEU A 153 24.93 -8.35 -5.79
C LEU A 153 24.76 -8.26 -7.32
N LEU A 154 23.75 -7.54 -7.80
CA LEU A 154 23.51 -7.33 -9.23
C LEU A 154 24.52 -6.37 -9.88
N LYS A 155 25.27 -5.58 -9.09
CA LYS A 155 26.33 -4.68 -9.60
C LYS A 155 27.45 -5.40 -10.38
N TYR A 156 27.54 -6.70 -10.22
CA TYR A 156 28.52 -7.55 -10.93
C TYR A 156 27.95 -8.23 -12.18
N THR A 157 26.73 -7.85 -12.62
CA THR A 157 26.09 -8.40 -13.82
C THR A 157 26.08 -7.39 -14.97
N PRO A 158 26.02 -7.81 -16.23
CA PRO A 158 25.94 -6.90 -17.39
C PRO A 158 24.75 -5.94 -17.36
N ALA A 159 23.70 -6.24 -16.58
CA ALA A 159 22.51 -5.40 -16.42
C ALA A 159 22.75 -4.14 -15.54
N SER A 160 23.86 -4.08 -14.83
CA SER A 160 24.16 -2.98 -13.88
C SER A 160 24.52 -1.64 -14.53
N GLY A 161 24.75 -1.61 -15.86
CA GLY A 161 25.21 -0.40 -16.55
C GLY A 161 24.10 0.56 -17.01
N LEU A 162 22.83 0.17 -16.91
CA LEU A 162 21.71 0.92 -17.49
C LEU A 162 20.82 1.62 -16.46
N VAL A 163 20.68 1.09 -15.24
CA VAL A 163 19.79 1.65 -14.20
C VAL A 163 20.42 1.48 -12.82
N ASP A 164 20.43 2.52 -12.02
CA ASP A 164 20.75 2.42 -10.59
C ASP A 164 19.55 1.90 -9.80
N PHE A 165 19.49 0.58 -9.60
CA PHE A 165 18.42 -0.08 -8.84
C PHE A 165 18.23 0.46 -7.42
N ASN A 166 19.30 0.93 -6.76
CA ASN A 166 19.18 1.49 -5.42
C ASN A 166 18.44 2.83 -5.45
N GLN A 167 18.75 3.67 -6.44
CA GLN A 167 18.05 4.95 -6.62
C GLN A 167 16.56 4.71 -6.91
N VAL A 168 16.25 3.75 -7.79
CA VAL A 168 14.85 3.38 -8.09
C VAL A 168 14.12 2.92 -6.84
N LEU A 169 14.73 2.06 -6.02
CA LEU A 169 14.14 1.59 -4.77
C LEU A 169 13.99 2.73 -3.74
N ASP A 170 14.90 3.70 -3.71
CA ASP A 170 14.77 4.90 -2.87
C ASP A 170 13.58 5.76 -3.29
N GLU A 171 13.44 6.04 -4.59
CA GLU A 171 12.31 6.79 -5.14
C GLU A 171 10.98 6.07 -4.86
N MET A 172 10.93 4.75 -5.10
CA MET A 172 9.73 3.93 -4.80
C MET A 172 9.38 3.94 -3.31
N TRP A 173 10.38 3.94 -2.44
CA TRP A 173 10.16 4.01 -0.99
C TRP A 173 9.55 5.35 -0.58
N VAL A 174 10.02 6.47 -1.14
CA VAL A 174 9.43 7.80 -0.90
C VAL A 174 7.96 7.81 -1.29
N VAL A 175 7.63 7.35 -2.50
CA VAL A 175 6.23 7.28 -2.98
C VAL A 175 5.38 6.37 -2.07
N ALA A 176 5.91 5.21 -1.69
CA ALA A 176 5.19 4.30 -0.80
C ALA A 176 4.92 4.91 0.59
N GLN A 177 5.88 5.66 1.14
CA GLN A 177 5.70 6.36 2.42
C GLN A 177 4.63 7.45 2.35
N GLU A 178 4.58 8.21 1.25
CA GLU A 178 3.54 9.22 1.03
C GLU A 178 2.14 8.60 0.98
N GLU A 179 1.99 7.46 0.29
CA GLU A 179 0.72 6.75 0.21
C GLU A 179 0.30 6.06 1.53
N MET A 180 1.27 5.70 2.37
CA MET A 180 1.00 5.17 3.71
C MET A 180 0.66 6.25 4.74
N ASN A 181 0.73 7.54 4.40
CA ASN A 181 0.37 8.62 5.29
C ASN A 181 -0.98 9.23 4.88
N PHE A 182 -2.05 8.87 5.56
CA PHE A 182 -3.38 9.40 5.24
C PHE A 182 -3.55 10.89 5.51
N GLN A 183 -2.67 11.53 6.26
CA GLN A 183 -2.64 13.00 6.34
C GLN A 183 -2.24 13.63 5.00
N THR A 184 -1.36 12.98 4.24
CA THR A 184 -1.00 13.41 2.89
C THR A 184 -2.17 13.26 1.93
N GLU A 185 -2.86 12.11 1.96
CA GLU A 185 -4.08 11.87 1.15
C GLU A 185 -5.17 12.89 1.50
N ALA A 186 -5.39 13.16 2.78
CA ALA A 186 -6.33 14.17 3.27
C ALA A 186 -6.00 15.57 2.73
N ALA A 187 -4.74 15.99 2.83
CA ALA A 187 -4.31 17.28 2.31
C ALA A 187 -4.48 17.39 0.78
N ASN A 188 -4.24 16.30 0.06
CA ASN A 188 -4.46 16.23 -1.39
C ASN A 188 -5.95 16.33 -1.76
N LEU A 189 -6.84 15.70 -1.00
CA LEU A 189 -8.30 15.80 -1.18
C LEU A 189 -8.78 17.24 -0.97
N GLU A 190 -8.34 17.89 0.11
CA GLU A 190 -8.68 19.29 0.39
C GLU A 190 -8.17 20.23 -0.72
N ARG A 191 -6.94 20.02 -1.16
CA ARG A 191 -6.34 20.79 -2.26
C ARG A 191 -7.09 20.57 -3.58
N PHE A 192 -7.41 19.32 -3.90
CA PHE A 192 -8.17 18.98 -5.11
C PHE A 192 -9.53 19.67 -5.10
N ARG A 193 -10.26 19.60 -3.99
CA ARG A 193 -11.55 20.25 -3.82
C ARG A 193 -11.45 21.75 -4.03
N LYS A 194 -10.47 22.41 -3.39
CA LYS A 194 -10.25 23.85 -3.53
C LYS A 194 -9.91 24.27 -4.96
N LEU A 195 -9.09 23.49 -5.66
CA LEU A 195 -8.69 23.79 -7.05
C LEU A 195 -9.82 23.59 -8.06
N ASN A 196 -10.88 22.86 -7.70
CA ASN A 196 -11.99 22.53 -8.58
C ASN A 196 -13.33 23.09 -8.08
N GLU A 197 -13.34 24.02 -7.11
CA GLU A 197 -14.59 24.53 -6.53
C GLU A 197 -15.49 25.24 -7.56
N ASP A 198 -14.89 25.84 -8.61
CA ASP A 198 -15.61 26.52 -9.71
C ASP A 198 -15.98 25.58 -10.87
N VAL A 199 -15.66 24.28 -10.79
CA VAL A 199 -15.90 23.32 -11.86
C VAL A 199 -17.15 22.48 -11.57
N ALA A 200 -18.28 22.86 -12.16
CA ALA A 200 -19.60 22.33 -11.86
C ALA A 200 -19.77 20.81 -12.03
N PHE A 201 -18.94 20.15 -12.85
CA PHE A 201 -19.01 18.70 -13.11
C PHE A 201 -17.92 17.88 -12.39
N VAL A 202 -17.14 18.54 -11.51
CA VAL A 202 -16.13 17.86 -10.68
C VAL A 202 -16.55 17.96 -9.22
N THR A 203 -16.59 16.82 -8.55
CA THR A 203 -16.81 16.74 -7.11
C THR A 203 -15.77 15.82 -6.47
N SER A 204 -15.54 15.99 -5.19
CA SER A 204 -14.72 15.11 -4.37
C SER A 204 -15.42 14.88 -3.03
N PRO A 205 -15.20 13.73 -2.38
CA PRO A 205 -15.75 13.47 -1.06
C PRO A 205 -15.38 14.58 -0.07
N ILE A 206 -16.30 14.93 0.84
CA ILE A 206 -16.00 15.79 1.98
C ILE A 206 -15.06 15.03 2.91
N LEU A 207 -13.95 15.67 3.29
CA LEU A 207 -13.02 15.13 4.27
C LEU A 207 -13.48 15.48 5.68
N TYR A 208 -13.55 14.48 6.56
CA TYR A 208 -13.79 14.69 7.99
C TYR A 208 -12.45 14.75 8.73
N ARG A 209 -11.82 15.93 8.67
CA ARG A 209 -10.45 16.14 9.16
C ARG A 209 -10.27 15.78 10.64
N GLN A 210 -11.27 16.05 11.47
CA GLN A 210 -11.26 15.78 12.92
C GLN A 210 -11.21 14.28 13.26
N TYR A 211 -11.57 13.41 12.32
CA TYR A 211 -11.51 11.95 12.44
C TYR A 211 -10.40 11.32 11.60
N THR A 212 -9.60 12.14 10.90
CA THR A 212 -8.51 11.65 10.04
C THR A 212 -7.18 11.71 10.78
N THR A 213 -6.48 10.58 10.81
CA THR A 213 -5.15 10.39 11.42
C THR A 213 -4.14 9.94 10.36
N THR A 214 -2.94 9.53 10.76
CA THR A 214 -1.97 8.91 9.83
C THR A 214 -2.43 7.54 9.32
N GLN A 215 -3.24 6.81 10.11
CA GLN A 215 -3.64 5.43 9.83
C GLN A 215 -5.14 5.27 9.51
N VAL A 216 -5.94 6.30 9.75
CA VAL A 216 -7.39 6.29 9.50
C VAL A 216 -7.77 7.53 8.71
N LEU A 217 -8.46 7.35 7.58
CA LEU A 217 -9.01 8.43 6.75
C LEU A 217 -10.52 8.32 6.72
N VAL A 218 -11.20 9.40 7.10
CA VAL A 218 -12.66 9.46 7.10
C VAL A 218 -13.13 10.50 6.10
N MET A 219 -13.95 10.05 5.15
CA MET A 219 -14.49 10.88 4.09
C MET A 219 -15.97 10.56 3.83
N GLU A 220 -16.66 11.48 3.21
CA GLU A 220 -18.03 11.32 2.78
C GLU A 220 -18.20 10.03 1.96
N ARG A 221 -19.28 9.30 2.24
CA ARG A 221 -19.72 8.19 1.40
C ARG A 221 -20.52 8.75 0.24
N ILE A 222 -19.94 8.65 -0.95
CA ILE A 222 -20.66 8.94 -2.20
C ILE A 222 -21.26 7.62 -2.67
N ASP A 223 -22.58 7.53 -2.71
CA ASP A 223 -23.24 6.37 -3.28
C ASP A 223 -23.03 6.41 -4.80
N GLY A 224 -22.44 5.34 -5.32
CA GLY A 224 -22.05 5.26 -6.72
C GLY A 224 -23.25 5.27 -7.67
N MET A 225 -22.97 5.82 -8.83
CA MET A 225 -23.85 5.71 -10.01
C MET A 225 -23.80 4.29 -10.57
#